data_dbdd4f855e1bcd61564234399ae986d5
#
_entry.id   dbdd4f855e1bcd61564234399ae986d5
#
_cell.length_a   1.000
_cell.length_b   1.000
_cell.length_c   1.000
_cell.angle_alpha   90.00
_cell.angle_beta   90.00
_cell.angle_gamma   90.00
#
_symmetry.space_group_name_H-M   'P 1'
#
loop_
_entity.id
_entity.type
_entity.pdbx_description
1 polymer ?
#
loop_
_entity_poly.entity_id
_entity_poly.type
_entity_poly.pdbx_seq_one_letter_code
_entity_poly.pdbx_strand_id
1 'polypeptide(L)'
;NWKNSKYRFNKFLSKISNQFRYSLDKKTNLNINPQIELNPFEIDENSLLAFNYSLKNVFYFNKAQQRYSLIFTFLENKSKNNFSFGSTRNSNIVKKLNFIHKINDLFLLEVIGNNQKRTNWSENFQDKNYDIKDYSIHPKLTYFSGENNRINFKYKLSNISNSIGNEESLKQQNFGISLFLNQKEKRGFISEFNYYKNEFSGDTNSVISYVMMNGLQKGENYTWSFKFQRKLSKLLDINFIYLGRKSNTVRTIHNGSIQLKAIF
;
A
#
# COMPACT_ATOMS: atom_id res chain seq x y z
N ASN A 1 -44.52 -5.57 -17.55
CA ASN A 1 -43.59 -6.15 -18.53
C ASN A 1 -42.17 -5.82 -18.15
N TRP A 2 -41.58 -6.62 -17.28
CA TRP A 2 -40.14 -6.60 -17.01
C TRP A 2 -39.48 -7.39 -18.14
N LYS A 3 -38.90 -6.69 -19.12
CA LYS A 3 -38.02 -7.32 -20.12
C LYS A 3 -36.70 -7.66 -19.44
N ASN A 4 -36.36 -8.96 -19.44
CA ASN A 4 -35.09 -9.51 -19.02
C ASN A 4 -33.94 -8.81 -19.75
N SER A 5 -33.27 -7.89 -19.08
CA SER A 5 -31.96 -7.41 -19.53
C SER A 5 -30.92 -8.49 -19.21
N LYS A 6 -30.48 -9.19 -20.24
CA LYS A 6 -29.39 -10.13 -20.13
C LYS A 6 -28.08 -9.35 -19.97
N TYR A 7 -27.63 -9.19 -18.73
CA TYR A 7 -26.27 -8.71 -18.46
C TYR A 7 -25.28 -9.81 -18.84
N ARG A 8 -24.58 -9.64 -19.95
CA ARG A 8 -23.43 -10.48 -20.27
C ARG A 8 -22.19 -9.87 -19.63
N PHE A 9 -21.74 -10.42 -18.52
CA PHE A 9 -20.44 -10.14 -17.98
C PHE A 9 -19.39 -10.98 -18.74
N ASN A 10 -18.70 -10.38 -19.69
CA ASN A 10 -17.51 -11.00 -20.27
C ASN A 10 -16.28 -10.57 -19.46
N LYS A 11 -15.96 -11.34 -18.43
CA LYS A 11 -14.72 -11.19 -17.69
C LYS A 11 -13.60 -11.91 -18.46
N PHE A 12 -12.78 -11.16 -19.18
CA PHE A 12 -11.55 -11.70 -19.75
C PHE A 12 -10.41 -11.44 -18.77
N LEU A 13 -10.01 -12.46 -18.04
CA LEU A 13 -8.87 -12.41 -17.14
C LEU A 13 -7.70 -13.12 -17.85
N SER A 14 -6.74 -12.38 -18.39
CA SER A 14 -5.48 -12.97 -18.84
C SER A 14 -4.38 -12.63 -17.84
N LYS A 15 -3.88 -13.64 -17.17
CA LYS A 15 -2.70 -13.52 -16.32
C LYS A 15 -1.56 -14.27 -16.99
N ILE A 16 -0.56 -13.54 -17.46
CA ILE A 16 0.69 -14.12 -17.92
C ILE A 16 1.71 -13.95 -16.82
N SER A 17 2.18 -15.05 -16.24
CA SER A 17 3.28 -15.03 -15.28
C SER A 17 4.39 -15.96 -15.78
N ASN A 18 5.58 -15.41 -16.02
CA ASN A 18 6.77 -16.17 -16.32
C ASN A 18 7.79 -15.96 -15.22
N GLN A 19 8.33 -17.06 -14.71
CA GLN A 19 9.42 -16.99 -13.74
C GLN A 19 10.72 -17.40 -14.43
N PHE A 20 11.65 -16.46 -14.56
CA PHE A 20 13.01 -16.73 -15.03
C PHE A 20 13.95 -16.76 -13.84
N ARG A 21 14.65 -17.87 -13.67
CA ARG A 21 15.72 -18.00 -12.69
C ARG A 21 17.04 -18.14 -13.42
N TYR A 22 17.94 -17.19 -13.21
CA TYR A 22 19.29 -17.21 -13.73
C TYR A 22 20.30 -17.28 -12.59
N SER A 23 21.19 -18.28 -12.60
CA SER A 23 22.27 -18.40 -11.62
C SER A 23 23.54 -17.82 -12.22
N LEU A 24 24.01 -16.70 -11.68
CA LEU A 24 25.25 -16.04 -12.12
C LEU A 24 26.50 -16.81 -11.65
N ASP A 25 26.39 -17.44 -10.51
CA ASP A 25 27.39 -18.39 -9.98
C ASP A 25 26.67 -19.35 -8.99
N LYS A 26 27.42 -20.29 -8.37
CA LYS A 26 26.85 -21.22 -7.38
C LYS A 26 26.22 -20.52 -6.14
N LYS A 27 26.44 -19.22 -5.99
CA LYS A 27 26.06 -18.43 -4.81
C LYS A 27 25.13 -17.25 -5.13
N THR A 28 24.90 -16.91 -6.39
CA THR A 28 24.10 -15.74 -6.78
C THR A 28 22.97 -16.13 -7.73
N ASN A 29 21.74 -15.88 -7.33
CA ASN A 29 20.55 -16.16 -8.12
C ASN A 29 19.84 -14.85 -8.49
N LEU A 30 19.52 -14.69 -9.77
CA LEU A 30 18.65 -13.66 -10.28
C LEU A 30 17.29 -14.27 -10.60
N ASN A 31 16.23 -13.84 -9.93
CA ASN A 31 14.86 -14.26 -10.21
C ASN A 31 14.10 -13.10 -10.85
N ILE A 32 13.51 -13.33 -12.00
CA ILE A 32 12.69 -12.37 -12.72
C ILE A 32 11.27 -12.91 -12.78
N ASN A 33 10.31 -12.19 -12.18
CA ASN A 33 8.89 -12.57 -12.19
C ASN A 33 8.07 -11.47 -12.86
N PRO A 34 7.92 -11.45 -14.20
CA PRO A 34 6.96 -10.60 -14.87
C PRO A 34 5.55 -11.12 -14.62
N GLN A 35 4.63 -10.24 -14.26
CA GLN A 35 3.20 -10.52 -14.16
C GLN A 35 2.43 -9.45 -14.93
N ILE A 36 1.62 -9.87 -15.87
CA ILE A 36 0.70 -9.02 -16.62
C ILE A 36 -0.71 -9.49 -16.29
N GLU A 37 -1.52 -8.62 -15.75
CA GLU A 37 -2.93 -8.88 -15.48
C GLU A 37 -3.78 -7.87 -16.25
N LEU A 38 -4.59 -8.38 -17.18
CA LEU A 38 -5.51 -7.60 -17.99
C LEU A 38 -6.93 -7.94 -17.54
N ASN A 39 -7.66 -6.95 -17.07
CA ASN A 39 -9.07 -7.09 -16.67
C ASN A 39 -9.92 -6.09 -17.47
N PRO A 40 -10.36 -6.45 -18.68
CA PRO A 40 -11.38 -5.67 -19.37
C PRO A 40 -12.75 -5.98 -18.77
N PHE A 41 -13.48 -4.93 -18.35
CA PHE A 41 -14.89 -5.01 -18.00
C PHE A 41 -15.69 -4.28 -19.06
N GLU A 42 -16.55 -5.00 -19.76
CA GLU A 42 -17.56 -4.44 -20.66
C GLU A 42 -18.91 -4.60 -19.97
N ILE A 43 -19.58 -3.49 -19.64
CA ILE A 43 -20.97 -3.49 -19.14
C ILE A 43 -21.83 -2.85 -20.23
N ASP A 44 -22.79 -3.65 -20.71
CA ASP A 44 -23.59 -3.33 -21.89
C ASP A 44 -24.64 -2.23 -21.64
N GLU A 45 -24.94 -1.54 -22.74
CA GLU A 45 -26.06 -0.65 -23.10
C GLU A 45 -26.03 0.83 -22.70
N ASN A 46 -25.18 1.32 -21.83
CA ASN A 46 -24.83 2.76 -21.76
C ASN A 46 -23.37 2.95 -21.33
N SER A 47 -22.49 2.14 -21.94
CA SER A 47 -21.05 2.31 -22.02
C SER A 47 -20.31 2.65 -20.72
N LEU A 48 -20.37 1.75 -19.76
CA LEU A 48 -19.34 1.63 -18.73
C LEU A 48 -18.23 0.69 -19.25
N LEU A 49 -17.28 1.23 -20.00
CA LEU A 49 -16.05 0.52 -20.32
C LEU A 49 -15.04 0.80 -19.22
N ALA A 50 -14.87 -0.15 -18.31
CA ALA A 50 -13.78 -0.12 -17.35
C ALA A 50 -12.61 -0.96 -17.89
N PHE A 51 -11.51 -0.32 -18.23
CA PHE A 51 -10.28 -0.99 -18.61
C PHE A 51 -9.27 -0.89 -17.47
N ASN A 52 -8.92 -2.02 -16.87
CA ASN A 52 -7.91 -2.12 -15.84
C ASN A 52 -6.74 -2.97 -16.36
N TYR A 53 -5.55 -2.43 -16.27
CA TYR A 53 -4.36 -3.19 -16.59
C TYR A 53 -3.32 -3.03 -15.48
N SER A 54 -2.69 -4.14 -15.10
CA SER A 54 -1.63 -4.18 -14.11
C SER A 54 -0.42 -4.91 -14.69
N LEU A 55 0.72 -4.23 -14.68
CA LEU A 55 2.02 -4.80 -15.03
C LEU A 55 2.89 -4.79 -13.78
N LYS A 56 3.32 -5.97 -13.33
CA LYS A 56 4.23 -6.11 -12.19
C LYS A 56 5.46 -6.89 -12.61
N ASN A 57 6.63 -6.25 -12.52
CA ASN A 57 7.92 -6.91 -12.69
C ASN A 57 8.69 -6.85 -11.37
N VAL A 58 9.17 -7.99 -10.90
CA VAL A 58 9.96 -8.09 -9.67
C VAL A 58 11.26 -8.81 -9.98
N PHE A 59 12.36 -8.14 -9.71
CA PHE A 59 13.71 -8.67 -9.88
C PHE A 59 14.30 -8.91 -8.49
N TYR A 60 14.73 -10.14 -8.24
CA TYR A 60 15.39 -10.53 -7.01
C TYR A 60 16.87 -10.79 -7.27
N PHE A 61 17.71 -10.09 -6.54
CA PHE A 61 19.12 -10.42 -6.44
C PHE A 61 19.39 -10.92 -5.03
N ASN A 62 19.76 -12.18 -4.91
CA ASN A 62 20.02 -12.80 -3.63
C ASN A 62 21.28 -13.66 -3.73
N LYS A 63 22.20 -13.47 -2.83
CA LYS A 63 23.45 -14.20 -2.78
C LYS A 63 23.39 -15.36 -1.74
N ALA A 64 23.59 -16.65 -2.07
CA ALA A 64 23.43 -17.84 -1.22
C ALA A 64 24.39 -17.85 -0.02
N GLN A 65 23.97 -18.08 1.16
CA GLN A 65 24.58 -17.88 2.50
C GLN A 65 24.36 -16.49 3.07
N GLN A 66 23.22 -15.84 2.85
CA GLN A 66 23.22 -14.44 2.68
C GLN A 66 22.52 -13.65 3.64
N ARG A 67 23.26 -12.65 3.94
CA ARG A 67 22.85 -11.49 4.72
C ARG A 67 22.23 -10.38 3.90
N TYR A 68 22.24 -10.46 2.55
CA TYR A 68 21.79 -9.36 1.67
C TYR A 68 20.78 -9.81 0.63
N SER A 69 19.74 -9.00 0.41
CA SER A 69 18.82 -9.11 -0.74
C SER A 69 18.57 -7.75 -1.32
N LEU A 70 18.53 -7.67 -2.63
CA LEU A 70 18.10 -6.49 -3.38
C LEU A 70 16.89 -6.86 -4.22
N ILE A 71 15.79 -6.12 -4.05
CA ILE A 71 14.54 -6.38 -4.76
C ILE A 71 14.15 -5.11 -5.49
N PHE A 72 14.12 -5.17 -6.81
CA PHE A 72 13.55 -4.11 -7.62
C PHE A 72 12.12 -4.49 -8.03
N THR A 73 11.16 -3.59 -7.83
CA THR A 73 9.78 -3.78 -8.23
C THR A 73 9.35 -2.62 -9.13
N PHE A 74 8.84 -2.97 -10.30
CA PHE A 74 8.12 -2.06 -11.18
C PHE A 74 6.65 -2.49 -11.19
N LEU A 75 5.74 -1.55 -10.91
CA LEU A 75 4.31 -1.77 -10.95
C LEU A 75 3.67 -0.63 -11.74
N GLU A 76 2.86 -0.98 -12.72
CA GLU A 76 2.03 -0.04 -13.45
C GLU A 76 0.59 -0.52 -13.45
N ASN A 77 -0.32 0.33 -12.95
CA ASN A 77 -1.76 0.09 -12.98
C ASN A 77 -2.41 1.25 -13.73
N LYS A 78 -3.26 0.94 -14.68
CA LYS A 78 -4.08 1.93 -15.39
C LYS A 78 -5.53 1.49 -15.37
N SER A 79 -6.42 2.44 -15.16
CA SER A 79 -7.86 2.26 -15.26
C SER A 79 -8.49 3.38 -16.05
N LYS A 80 -9.47 3.06 -16.87
CA LYS A 80 -10.34 3.99 -17.56
C LYS A 80 -11.78 3.57 -17.35
N ASN A 81 -12.59 4.48 -16.83
CA ASN A 81 -14.03 4.28 -16.65
C ASN A 81 -14.75 5.31 -17.52
N ASN A 82 -15.61 4.85 -18.40
CA ASN A 82 -16.49 5.69 -19.20
C ASN A 82 -17.88 5.64 -18.56
N PHE A 83 -18.45 6.83 -18.30
CA PHE A 83 -19.81 7.01 -17.81
C PHE A 83 -20.63 7.72 -18.89
N SER A 84 -21.94 7.67 -18.80
CA SER A 84 -22.83 8.40 -19.72
C SER A 84 -22.59 9.92 -19.72
N PHE A 85 -22.00 10.45 -18.65
CA PHE A 85 -21.73 11.87 -18.43
C PHE A 85 -20.23 12.25 -18.51
N GLY A 86 -19.35 11.35 -18.96
CA GLY A 86 -17.92 11.63 -19.11
C GLY A 86 -17.03 10.47 -18.72
N SER A 87 -15.72 10.65 -18.79
CA SER A 87 -14.75 9.62 -18.48
C SER A 87 -13.81 9.99 -17.34
N THR A 88 -13.33 8.98 -16.63
CA THR A 88 -12.24 9.11 -15.66
C THR A 88 -11.10 8.16 -16.02
N ARG A 89 -9.86 8.64 -15.85
CA ARG A 89 -8.64 7.86 -16.09
C ARG A 89 -7.76 7.95 -14.87
N ASN A 90 -7.30 6.80 -14.40
CA ASN A 90 -6.35 6.71 -13.30
C ASN A 90 -5.10 5.97 -13.76
N SER A 91 -3.95 6.43 -13.31
CA SER A 91 -2.68 5.72 -13.49
C SER A 91 -1.88 5.75 -12.20
N ASN A 92 -1.25 4.63 -11.88
CA ASN A 92 -0.35 4.51 -10.75
C ASN A 92 0.89 3.72 -11.20
N ILE A 93 2.03 4.38 -11.22
CA ILE A 93 3.31 3.80 -11.58
C ILE A 93 4.19 3.82 -10.33
N VAL A 94 4.70 2.66 -9.93
CA VAL A 94 5.57 2.51 -8.76
C VAL A 94 6.88 1.85 -9.18
N LYS A 95 7.99 2.51 -8.86
CA LYS A 95 9.35 1.98 -8.98
C LYS A 95 9.91 1.89 -7.56
N LYS A 96 10.18 0.68 -7.09
CA LYS A 96 10.61 0.44 -5.72
C LYS A 96 11.89 -0.37 -5.72
N LEU A 97 12.87 0.09 -4.96
CA LEU A 97 14.10 -0.63 -4.66
C LEU A 97 14.09 -0.96 -3.18
N ASN A 98 14.19 -2.24 -2.84
CA ASN A 98 14.25 -2.70 -1.47
C ASN A 98 15.58 -3.42 -1.23
N PHE A 99 16.38 -2.87 -0.33
CA PHE A 99 17.61 -3.47 0.17
C PHE A 99 17.33 -4.06 1.54
N ILE A 100 17.63 -5.35 1.72
CA ILE A 100 17.45 -6.08 2.96
C ILE A 100 18.81 -6.60 3.41
N HIS A 101 19.18 -6.33 4.64
CA HIS A 101 20.41 -6.80 5.26
C HIS A 101 20.12 -7.47 6.61
N LYS A 102 20.37 -8.78 6.69
CA LYS A 102 20.34 -9.52 7.95
C LYS A 102 21.68 -9.27 8.68
N ILE A 103 21.68 -8.35 9.65
CA ILE A 103 22.87 -7.98 10.43
C ILE A 103 23.33 -9.20 11.25
N ASN A 104 22.38 -9.81 11.96
CA ASN A 104 22.53 -11.06 12.69
C ASN A 104 21.16 -11.75 12.84
N ASP A 105 21.02 -12.76 13.67
CA ASP A 105 19.75 -13.46 13.86
C ASP A 105 18.70 -12.63 14.62
N LEU A 106 19.13 -11.60 15.34
CA LEU A 106 18.26 -10.71 16.10
C LEU A 106 17.88 -9.44 15.33
N PHE A 107 18.70 -8.99 14.36
CA PHE A 107 18.50 -7.70 13.69
C PHE A 107 18.46 -7.82 12.18
N LEU A 108 17.43 -7.22 11.59
CA LEU A 108 17.25 -7.07 10.15
C LEU A 108 17.08 -5.58 9.83
N LEU A 109 17.93 -5.09 8.93
CA LEU A 109 17.80 -3.77 8.33
C LEU A 109 17.14 -3.88 6.95
N GLU A 110 16.12 -3.08 6.72
CA GLU A 110 15.47 -2.93 5.42
C GLU A 110 15.47 -1.45 5.04
N VAL A 111 15.91 -1.13 3.82
CA VAL A 111 15.86 0.24 3.29
C VAL A 111 15.10 0.21 1.98
N ILE A 112 13.99 0.95 1.93
CA ILE A 112 13.13 1.01 0.77
C ILE A 112 13.24 2.40 0.14
N GLY A 113 13.71 2.45 -1.11
CA GLY A 113 13.57 3.61 -1.98
C GLY A 113 12.32 3.47 -2.84
N ASN A 114 11.49 4.49 -2.91
CA ASN A 114 10.26 4.48 -3.69
C ASN A 114 10.15 5.73 -4.55
N ASN A 115 9.76 5.52 -5.82
CA ASN A 115 9.37 6.57 -6.75
C ASN A 115 8.01 6.18 -7.31
N GLN A 116 6.98 6.95 -6.96
CA GLN A 116 5.61 6.70 -7.36
C GLN A 116 5.05 7.89 -8.12
N LYS A 117 4.37 7.62 -9.22
CA LYS A 117 3.58 8.60 -9.96
C LYS A 117 2.12 8.17 -9.97
N ARG A 118 1.23 9.05 -9.50
CA ARG A 118 -0.22 8.84 -9.50
C ARG A 118 -0.87 9.96 -10.29
N THR A 119 -1.67 9.60 -11.29
CA THR A 119 -2.45 10.56 -12.06
C THR A 119 -3.93 10.22 -11.95
N ASN A 120 -4.75 11.25 -11.80
CA ASN A 120 -6.18 11.17 -11.93
C ASN A 120 -6.63 12.25 -12.91
N TRP A 121 -7.43 11.85 -13.86
CA TRP A 121 -8.03 12.76 -14.82
C TRP A 121 -9.52 12.47 -14.95
N SER A 122 -10.35 13.49 -14.81
CA SER A 122 -11.79 13.42 -14.93
C SER A 122 -12.27 14.58 -15.83
N GLU A 123 -13.12 14.27 -16.78
CA GLU A 123 -13.69 15.28 -17.69
C GLU A 123 -14.57 16.27 -16.93
N ASN A 124 -15.39 15.79 -16.00
CA ASN A 124 -16.42 16.59 -15.34
C ASN A 124 -16.02 17.11 -13.96
N PHE A 125 -14.94 16.64 -13.38
CA PHE A 125 -14.49 17.02 -12.04
C PHE A 125 -13.03 17.45 -12.09
N GLN A 126 -12.79 18.63 -12.69
CA GLN A 126 -11.44 19.14 -12.91
C GLN A 126 -10.68 19.40 -11.60
N ASP A 127 -11.37 19.74 -10.54
CA ASP A 127 -10.85 19.91 -9.18
C ASP A 127 -10.26 18.63 -8.57
N LYS A 128 -10.59 17.47 -9.16
CA LYS A 128 -10.04 16.16 -8.76
C LYS A 128 -8.86 15.72 -9.62
N ASN A 129 -8.49 16.50 -10.63
CA ASN A 129 -7.38 16.17 -11.51
C ASN A 129 -6.05 16.45 -10.83
N TYR A 130 -5.14 15.47 -10.88
CA TYR A 130 -3.81 15.58 -10.32
C TYR A 130 -2.77 14.73 -11.06
N ASP A 131 -1.53 15.17 -11.01
CA ASP A 131 -0.33 14.43 -11.40
C ASP A 131 0.67 14.48 -10.25
N ILE A 132 0.54 13.54 -9.32
CA ILE A 132 1.30 13.48 -8.08
C ILE A 132 2.51 12.58 -8.26
N LYS A 133 3.69 13.11 -7.92
CA LYS A 133 4.96 12.38 -7.81
C LYS A 133 5.36 12.28 -6.35
N ASP A 134 5.70 11.08 -5.89
CA ASP A 134 6.18 10.77 -4.53
C ASP A 134 7.55 10.10 -4.60
N TYR A 135 8.55 10.76 -4.05
CA TYR A 135 9.88 10.21 -3.82
C TYR A 135 10.06 9.98 -2.34
N SER A 136 10.31 8.75 -1.95
CA SER A 136 10.48 8.45 -0.53
C SER A 136 11.59 7.43 -0.27
N ILE A 137 12.20 7.59 0.91
CA ILE A 137 13.14 6.62 1.48
C ILE A 137 12.61 6.18 2.83
N HIS A 138 12.66 4.88 3.10
CA HIS A 138 12.06 4.28 4.27
C HIS A 138 12.98 3.23 4.89
N PRO A 139 13.95 3.62 5.74
CA PRO A 139 14.69 2.70 6.59
C PRO A 139 13.78 2.09 7.66
N LYS A 140 13.96 0.80 7.89
CA LYS A 140 13.27 0.01 8.92
C LYS A 140 14.27 -0.95 9.57
N LEU A 141 14.35 -0.89 10.89
CA LEU A 141 15.10 -1.83 11.71
C LEU A 141 14.13 -2.77 12.42
N THR A 142 14.30 -4.07 12.23
CA THR A 142 13.52 -5.10 12.90
C THR A 142 14.39 -5.81 13.94
N TYR A 143 13.92 -5.85 15.18
CA TYR A 143 14.47 -6.67 16.25
C TYR A 143 13.58 -7.87 16.46
N PHE A 144 14.15 -9.08 16.42
CA PHE A 144 13.46 -10.34 16.67
C PHE A 144 13.72 -10.78 18.12
N SER A 145 12.66 -10.99 18.88
CA SER A 145 12.70 -11.57 20.23
C SER A 145 12.10 -12.96 20.17
N GLY A 146 12.95 -13.94 19.86
CA GLY A 146 12.52 -15.32 19.60
C GLY A 146 11.89 -15.49 18.20
N GLU A 147 11.27 -16.66 17.96
CA GLU A 147 10.79 -17.04 16.62
C GLU A 147 9.59 -16.22 16.14
N ASN A 148 8.75 -15.72 17.05
CA ASN A 148 7.42 -15.21 16.69
C ASN A 148 7.20 -13.75 17.12
N ASN A 149 8.14 -13.15 17.83
CA ASN A 149 7.99 -11.79 18.35
C ASN A 149 8.98 -10.85 17.66
N ARG A 150 8.52 -9.66 17.32
CA ARG A 150 9.39 -8.65 16.70
C ARG A 150 8.95 -7.25 17.02
N ILE A 151 9.92 -6.35 17.07
CA ILE A 151 9.73 -4.91 17.16
C ILE A 151 10.32 -4.29 15.90
N ASN A 152 9.57 -3.42 15.25
CA ASN A 152 10.08 -2.66 14.10
C ASN A 152 10.14 -1.18 14.47
N PHE A 153 11.27 -0.57 14.16
CA PHE A 153 11.47 0.87 14.14
C PHE A 153 11.48 1.32 12.68
N LYS A 154 10.65 2.29 12.34
CA LYS A 154 10.47 2.78 10.98
C LYS A 154 10.72 4.28 10.94
N TYR A 155 11.39 4.73 9.92
CA TYR A 155 11.46 6.13 9.56
C TYR A 155 11.19 6.28 8.08
N LYS A 156 10.36 7.23 7.66
CA LYS A 156 10.07 7.48 6.26
C LYS A 156 10.18 8.99 6.00
N LEU A 157 10.96 9.33 4.99
CA LEU A 157 11.00 10.66 4.37
C LEU A 157 10.30 10.59 3.04
N SER A 158 9.38 11.51 2.76
CA SER A 158 8.71 11.63 1.47
C SER A 158 8.71 13.07 1.01
N ASN A 159 9.01 13.27 -0.28
CA ASN A 159 8.78 14.52 -1.00
C ASN A 159 7.72 14.23 -2.06
N ILE A 160 6.58 14.89 -1.95
CA ILE A 160 5.42 14.69 -2.79
C ILE A 160 5.10 16.02 -3.46
N SER A 161 4.89 16.01 -4.77
CA SER A 161 4.53 17.19 -5.54
C SER A 161 3.40 16.88 -6.50
N ASN A 162 2.49 17.83 -6.68
CA ASN A 162 1.49 17.82 -7.73
C ASN A 162 1.91 18.81 -8.81
N SER A 163 1.86 18.40 -10.08
CA SER A 163 2.25 19.25 -11.22
C SER A 163 1.07 19.83 -11.99
N ILE A 164 -0.16 19.65 -11.49
CA ILE A 164 -1.40 20.19 -12.09
C ILE A 164 -2.08 21.08 -11.06
N GLY A 165 -2.66 22.20 -11.52
CA GLY A 165 -3.37 23.15 -10.67
C GLY A 165 -2.42 24.08 -9.90
N ASN A 166 -2.52 24.10 -8.58
CA ASN A 166 -1.80 25.06 -7.73
C ASN A 166 -0.38 24.62 -7.35
N GLU A 167 0.17 23.60 -8.00
CA GLU A 167 1.53 23.07 -7.75
C GLU A 167 1.78 22.75 -6.27
N GLU A 168 0.85 22.05 -5.64
CA GLU A 168 0.94 21.68 -4.25
C GLU A 168 2.17 20.80 -3.98
N SER A 169 2.77 20.99 -2.81
CA SER A 169 3.91 20.19 -2.36
C SER A 169 3.78 19.76 -0.91
N LEU A 170 4.32 18.58 -0.60
CA LEU A 170 4.34 18.00 0.74
C LEU A 170 5.71 17.40 1.02
N LYS A 171 6.33 17.86 2.12
CA LYS A 171 7.42 17.14 2.77
C LYS A 171 6.87 16.43 3.99
N GLN A 172 6.95 15.12 4.01
CA GLN A 172 6.45 14.30 5.10
C GLN A 172 7.57 13.53 5.76
N GLN A 173 7.64 13.62 7.08
CA GLN A 173 8.44 12.75 7.93
C GLN A 173 7.50 11.86 8.72
N ASN A 174 7.79 10.56 8.74
CA ASN A 174 7.06 9.59 9.55
C ASN A 174 8.04 8.79 10.39
N PHE A 175 7.85 8.80 11.70
CA PHE A 175 8.51 7.92 12.63
C PHE A 175 7.48 6.93 13.19
N GLY A 176 7.79 5.64 13.13
CA GLY A 176 6.87 4.59 13.56
C GLY A 176 7.56 3.51 14.36
N ILE A 177 6.82 2.97 15.31
CA ILE A 177 7.18 1.76 16.05
C ILE A 177 6.03 0.75 15.96
N SER A 178 6.37 -0.52 15.74
CA SER A 178 5.36 -1.58 15.75
C SER A 178 5.86 -2.81 16.50
N LEU A 179 4.97 -3.38 17.29
CA LEU A 179 5.18 -4.56 18.09
C LEU A 179 4.31 -5.70 17.56
N PHE A 180 4.92 -6.84 17.32
CA PHE A 180 4.25 -8.07 16.94
C PHE A 180 4.55 -9.13 17.98
N LEU A 181 3.53 -9.62 18.65
CA LEU A 181 3.61 -10.75 19.57
C LEU A 181 2.68 -11.84 19.06
N ASN A 182 3.25 -12.99 18.74
CA ASN A 182 2.47 -14.12 18.23
C ASN A 182 2.81 -15.37 19.03
N GLN A 183 1.83 -15.96 19.67
CA GLN A 183 1.98 -17.20 20.42
C GLN A 183 1.29 -18.32 19.64
N LYS A 184 2.09 -19.05 18.85
CA LYS A 184 1.75 -20.26 18.08
C LYS A 184 0.24 -20.58 18.06
N GLU A 185 -0.47 -20.10 17.03
CA GLU A 185 -1.88 -20.37 16.73
C GLU A 185 -2.94 -20.01 17.78
N LYS A 186 -2.55 -19.57 18.98
CA LYS A 186 -3.50 -19.31 20.08
C LYS A 186 -3.85 -17.84 20.26
N ARG A 187 -2.89 -16.94 20.07
CA ARG A 187 -3.09 -15.50 20.23
C ARG A 187 -2.09 -14.71 19.42
N GLY A 188 -2.55 -13.63 18.83
CA GLY A 188 -1.74 -12.64 18.15
C GLY A 188 -2.05 -11.23 18.70
N PHE A 189 -1.02 -10.44 18.91
CA PHE A 189 -1.13 -9.03 19.26
C PHE A 189 -0.24 -8.23 18.34
N ILE A 190 -0.81 -7.17 17.73
CA ILE A 190 -0.10 -6.22 16.89
C ILE A 190 -0.45 -4.84 17.40
N SER A 191 0.57 -4.07 17.74
CA SER A 191 0.44 -2.66 18.08
C SER A 191 1.33 -1.83 17.17
N GLU A 192 0.82 -0.72 16.71
CA GLU A 192 1.56 0.23 15.88
C GLU A 192 1.27 1.65 16.34
N PHE A 193 2.32 2.46 16.43
CA PHE A 193 2.26 3.89 16.70
C PHE A 193 3.08 4.62 15.64
N ASN A 194 2.53 5.69 15.08
CA ASN A 194 3.22 6.53 14.11
C ASN A 194 3.04 8.00 14.48
N TYR A 195 4.12 8.76 14.36
CA TYR A 195 4.18 10.20 14.37
C TYR A 195 4.49 10.70 12.96
N TYR A 196 3.69 11.65 12.47
CA TYR A 196 3.89 12.30 11.19
C TYR A 196 4.08 13.80 11.37
N LYS A 197 5.06 14.35 10.67
CA LYS A 197 5.22 15.78 10.46
C LYS A 197 5.02 16.09 8.98
N ASN A 198 3.96 16.87 8.69
CA ASN A 198 3.55 17.23 7.33
C ASN A 198 3.79 18.72 7.09
N GLU A 199 4.75 19.04 6.23
CA GLU A 199 5.00 20.40 5.75
C GLU A 199 4.36 20.53 4.37
N PHE A 200 3.12 21.01 4.33
CA PHE A 200 2.31 21.12 3.14
C PHE A 200 2.24 22.58 2.65
N SER A 201 2.45 22.77 1.35
CA SER A 201 2.26 24.05 0.64
C SER A 201 1.13 23.88 -0.36
N GLY A 202 0.11 24.71 -0.28
CA GLY A 202 -1.11 24.70 -1.09
C GLY A 202 -2.37 24.84 -0.26
N ASP A 203 -3.54 24.65 -0.88
CA ASP A 203 -4.83 24.68 -0.19
C ASP A 203 -5.06 23.39 0.59
N THR A 204 -5.09 23.52 1.93
CA THR A 204 -5.27 22.38 2.85
C THR A 204 -6.67 21.76 2.79
N ASN A 205 -7.66 22.45 2.20
CA ASN A 205 -9.04 21.97 2.08
C ASN A 205 -9.32 21.32 0.72
N SER A 206 -8.32 21.25 -0.16
CA SER A 206 -8.46 20.63 -1.47
C SER A 206 -8.53 19.11 -1.42
N VAL A 207 -9.15 18.49 -2.42
CA VAL A 207 -9.14 17.04 -2.61
C VAL A 207 -7.70 16.53 -2.76
N ILE A 208 -6.85 17.33 -3.39
CA ILE A 208 -5.44 17.00 -3.65
C ILE A 208 -4.66 16.93 -2.33
N SER A 209 -4.88 17.90 -1.43
CA SER A 209 -4.26 17.90 -0.10
C SER A 209 -4.61 16.63 0.69
N TYR A 210 -5.88 16.21 0.63
CA TYR A 210 -6.34 14.98 1.26
C TYR A 210 -5.64 13.74 0.68
N VAL A 211 -5.50 13.67 -0.65
CA VAL A 211 -4.82 12.56 -1.34
C VAL A 211 -3.32 12.54 -1.04
N MET A 212 -2.65 13.71 -1.01
CA MET A 212 -1.21 13.80 -0.75
C MET A 212 -0.88 13.44 0.70
N MET A 213 -1.66 13.94 1.66
CA MET A 213 -1.47 13.69 3.09
C MET A 213 -2.11 12.39 3.59
N ASN A 214 -2.76 11.60 2.71
CA ASN A 214 -3.48 10.37 3.08
C ASN A 214 -4.51 10.58 4.19
N GLY A 215 -5.26 11.68 4.13
CA GLY A 215 -6.27 12.05 5.10
C GLY A 215 -5.73 12.56 6.45
N LEU A 216 -4.42 12.75 6.57
CA LEU A 216 -3.80 13.46 7.68
C LEU A 216 -3.89 14.97 7.47
N GLN A 217 -3.52 15.74 8.48
CA GLN A 217 -3.52 17.19 8.44
C GLN A 217 -2.11 17.76 8.24
N LYS A 218 -2.01 19.02 7.86
CA LYS A 218 -0.77 19.79 7.91
C LYS A 218 -0.29 19.89 9.35
N GLY A 219 1.03 19.82 9.58
CA GLY A 219 1.63 19.83 10.90
C GLY A 219 1.79 18.44 11.50
N GLU A 220 1.61 18.31 12.79
CA GLU A 220 1.85 17.07 13.53
C GLU A 220 0.61 16.20 13.61
N ASN A 221 0.81 14.89 13.37
CA ASN A 221 -0.24 13.90 13.45
C ASN A 221 0.27 12.65 14.16
N TYR A 222 -0.60 12.03 14.90
CA TYR A 222 -0.35 10.80 15.62
C TYR A 222 -1.39 9.77 15.20
N THR A 223 -0.95 8.55 14.88
CA THR A 223 -1.85 7.43 14.63
C THR A 223 -1.42 6.23 15.44
N TRP A 224 -2.37 5.48 15.94
CA TRP A 224 -2.11 4.23 16.64
C TRP A 224 -3.14 3.18 16.29
N SER A 225 -2.70 1.94 16.34
CA SER A 225 -3.57 0.78 16.15
C SER A 225 -3.19 -0.33 17.11
N PHE A 226 -4.22 -1.02 17.61
CA PHE A 226 -4.09 -2.24 18.38
C PHE A 226 -4.97 -3.29 17.75
N LYS A 227 -4.40 -4.44 17.45
CA LYS A 227 -5.10 -5.61 16.93
C LYS A 227 -4.79 -6.78 17.84
N PHE A 228 -5.82 -7.39 18.37
CA PHE A 228 -5.70 -8.57 19.22
C PHE A 228 -6.59 -9.66 18.68
N GLN A 229 -6.01 -10.83 18.46
CA GLN A 229 -6.73 -12.03 18.03
C GLN A 229 -6.45 -13.14 19.01
N ARG A 230 -7.48 -13.88 19.39
CA ARG A 230 -7.35 -15.04 20.27
C ARG A 230 -8.36 -16.12 19.91
N LYS A 231 -7.87 -17.33 19.82
CA LYS A 231 -8.67 -18.53 19.77
C LYS A 231 -9.13 -18.86 21.19
N LEU A 232 -10.43 -18.72 21.47
CA LEU A 232 -11.01 -19.00 22.79
C LEU A 232 -11.30 -20.50 22.96
N SER A 233 -11.71 -21.17 21.87
CA SER A 233 -11.89 -22.61 21.79
C SER A 233 -11.60 -23.13 20.40
N LYS A 234 -11.79 -24.42 20.14
CA LYS A 234 -11.69 -24.99 18.77
C LYS A 234 -12.73 -24.38 17.82
N LEU A 235 -13.83 -23.87 18.37
CA LEU A 235 -14.99 -23.39 17.62
C LEU A 235 -15.20 -21.88 17.73
N LEU A 236 -14.40 -21.15 18.53
CA LEU A 236 -14.64 -19.75 18.80
C LEU A 236 -13.34 -18.92 18.76
N ASP A 237 -13.32 -17.94 17.86
CA ASP A 237 -12.26 -16.94 17.73
C ASP A 237 -12.80 -15.54 18.09
N ILE A 238 -11.98 -14.75 18.79
CA ILE A 238 -12.23 -13.33 19.03
C ILE A 238 -11.17 -12.49 18.31
N ASN A 239 -11.61 -11.44 17.64
CA ASN A 239 -10.74 -10.44 17.02
C ASN A 239 -11.19 -9.05 17.51
N PHE A 240 -10.24 -8.31 18.09
CA PHE A 240 -10.42 -6.94 18.56
C PHE A 240 -9.50 -6.03 17.76
N ILE A 241 -10.05 -4.93 17.22
CA ILE A 241 -9.30 -3.89 16.50
C ILE A 241 -9.67 -2.55 17.11
N TYR A 242 -8.64 -1.75 17.46
CA TYR A 242 -8.80 -0.39 17.89
C TYR A 242 -7.84 0.51 17.12
N LEU A 243 -8.36 1.57 16.55
CA LEU A 243 -7.64 2.56 15.78
C LEU A 243 -7.86 3.93 16.39
N GLY A 244 -6.80 4.72 16.47
CA GLY A 244 -6.89 6.09 16.90
C GLY A 244 -6.03 7.01 16.05
N ARG A 245 -6.45 8.26 15.96
CA ARG A 245 -5.68 9.32 15.34
C ARG A 245 -5.91 10.65 16.03
N LYS A 246 -4.86 11.47 16.08
CA LYS A 246 -4.88 12.83 16.60
C LYS A 246 -4.04 13.73 15.70
N SER A 247 -4.51 14.93 15.45
CA SER A 247 -3.73 16.00 14.82
C SER A 247 -3.85 17.29 15.62
N ASN A 248 -3.04 18.30 15.29
CA ASN A 248 -3.08 19.57 16.02
C ASN A 248 -4.39 20.33 15.85
N THR A 249 -5.09 20.13 14.73
CA THR A 249 -6.26 20.91 14.34
C THR A 249 -7.59 20.19 14.51
N VAL A 250 -7.56 18.86 14.69
CA VAL A 250 -8.77 18.04 14.73
C VAL A 250 -8.83 17.26 16.04
N ARG A 251 -10.03 17.10 16.60
CA ARG A 251 -10.25 16.26 17.79
C ARG A 251 -9.77 14.83 17.55
N THR A 252 -9.33 14.20 18.62
CA THR A 252 -8.93 12.78 18.58
C THR A 252 -10.10 11.93 18.11
N ILE A 253 -9.84 11.06 17.13
CA ILE A 253 -10.81 10.13 16.57
C ILE A 253 -10.44 8.74 17.05
N HIS A 254 -11.43 8.02 17.56
CA HIS A 254 -11.30 6.65 18.02
C HIS A 254 -12.26 5.77 17.24
N ASN A 255 -11.80 4.60 16.81
CA ASN A 255 -12.61 3.60 16.14
C ASN A 255 -12.25 2.22 16.71
N GLY A 256 -13.25 1.49 17.18
CA GLY A 256 -13.07 0.16 17.75
C GLY A 256 -14.07 -0.83 17.15
N SER A 257 -13.63 -2.07 16.92
CA SER A 257 -14.48 -3.17 16.50
C SER A 257 -14.11 -4.45 17.21
N ILE A 258 -15.12 -5.26 17.52
CA ILE A 258 -15.00 -6.60 18.08
C ILE A 258 -15.75 -7.54 17.16
N GLN A 259 -15.09 -8.61 16.75
CA GLN A 259 -15.65 -9.66 15.94
C GLN A 259 -15.51 -11.00 16.66
N LEU A 260 -16.59 -11.70 16.81
CA LEU A 260 -16.64 -13.08 17.27
C LEU A 260 -16.95 -13.98 16.05
N LYS A 261 -16.12 -14.99 15.84
CA LYS A 261 -16.30 -15.98 14.78
C LYS A 261 -16.53 -17.33 15.42
N ALA A 262 -17.73 -17.88 15.25
CA ALA A 262 -18.08 -19.26 15.62
C ALA A 262 -17.99 -20.16 14.38
N ILE A 263 -17.42 -21.37 14.54
CA ILE A 263 -17.31 -22.40 13.51
C ILE A 263 -18.12 -23.58 14.02
N PHE A 264 -19.20 -23.90 13.35
CA PHE A 264 -20.09 -25.00 13.68
C PHE A 264 -19.79 -26.22 12.81
#